data_769142c50e9352a077d97266968dfbda
#
_entry.id   769142c50e9352a077d97266968dfbda
#
_cell.length_a   1.000
_cell.length_b   1.000
_cell.length_c   1.000
_cell.angle_alpha   90.00
_cell.angle_beta   90.00
_cell.angle_gamma   90.00
#
_symmetry.space_group_name_H-M   'P 1'
#
loop_
_entity.id
_entity.type
_entity.pdbx_description
1 polymer ?
#
loop_
_entity_poly.entity_id
_entity_poly.type
_entity_poly.pdbx_seq_one_letter_code
_entity_poly.pdbx_strand_id
1 'polypeptide(L)'
;LLFNKTSTMPIKSFQAARQKLVPKRRKSLLVRDYMTRNLITFTKKQSILEVMRTLIRNKISGGPVVDELSRLIGVISEADCIKYLSEGKYFNQPFFDRNVEDSMTAEVDVIEADKTIFDAATLFHKTNRRRFPVLDRGKLVGQISRQDVVKAALLLRSQRWR
;
A
#
# COMPACT_ATOMS: atom_id res chain seq x y z
N LEU A 1 -63.28 -24.32 59.03
CA LEU A 1 -63.34 -23.75 57.63
C LEU A 1 -62.02 -23.11 57.32
N LEU A 2 -61.11 -23.87 56.68
CA LEU A 2 -59.80 -23.43 56.29
C LEU A 2 -59.83 -23.11 54.80
N PHE A 3 -59.61 -21.83 54.44
CA PHE A 3 -59.41 -21.36 53.05
C PHE A 3 -57.95 -21.45 52.68
N ASN A 4 -57.66 -22.37 51.77
CA ASN A 4 -56.34 -22.53 51.17
C ASN A 4 -56.11 -21.42 50.14
N LYS A 5 -55.17 -20.47 50.36
CA LYS A 5 -54.71 -19.50 49.37
C LYS A 5 -53.63 -20.12 48.50
N THR A 6 -53.96 -20.52 47.31
CA THR A 6 -52.98 -20.83 46.26
C THR A 6 -52.27 -19.57 45.78
N SER A 7 -51.02 -19.48 46.15
CA SER A 7 -50.13 -18.39 45.64
C SER A 7 -49.66 -18.77 44.24
N THR A 8 -50.17 -18.07 43.22
CA THR A 8 -49.68 -18.13 41.87
C THR A 8 -48.47 -17.20 41.76
N MET A 9 -47.26 -17.79 41.56
CA MET A 9 -46.08 -17.03 41.25
C MET A 9 -46.15 -16.50 39.80
N PRO A 10 -45.84 -15.22 39.57
CA PRO A 10 -45.79 -14.69 38.21
C PRO A 10 -44.59 -15.26 37.46
N ILE A 11 -44.84 -15.82 36.28
CA ILE A 11 -43.81 -16.22 35.34
C ILE A 11 -43.11 -14.96 34.83
N LYS A 12 -41.87 -14.73 35.28
CA LYS A 12 -41.00 -13.71 34.69
C LYS A 12 -40.71 -14.09 33.27
N SER A 13 -41.28 -13.38 32.32
CA SER A 13 -40.94 -13.49 30.90
C SER A 13 -39.46 -13.13 30.70
N PHE A 14 -38.63 -14.14 30.43
CA PHE A 14 -37.27 -13.97 29.99
C PHE A 14 -37.30 -13.42 28.55
N GLN A 15 -37.42 -12.11 28.40
CA GLN A 15 -37.08 -11.45 27.17
C GLN A 15 -35.54 -11.35 27.11
N ALA A 16 -34.91 -12.42 26.62
CA ALA A 16 -33.52 -12.39 26.22
C ALA A 16 -33.38 -11.30 25.14
N ALA A 17 -32.76 -10.21 25.51
CA ALA A 17 -32.42 -9.16 24.54
C ALA A 17 -31.61 -9.82 23.42
N ARG A 18 -32.23 -9.96 22.24
CA ARG A 18 -31.55 -10.39 21.03
C ARG A 18 -30.46 -9.36 20.75
N GLN A 19 -29.26 -9.64 21.23
CA GLN A 19 -28.07 -8.89 20.77
C GLN A 19 -28.06 -8.99 19.25
N LYS A 20 -28.35 -7.87 18.58
CA LYS A 20 -28.15 -7.73 17.14
C LYS A 20 -26.69 -8.05 16.88
N LEU A 21 -26.42 -9.24 16.36
CA LEU A 21 -25.11 -9.61 15.84
C LEU A 21 -24.79 -8.59 14.74
N VAL A 22 -24.01 -7.58 15.08
CA VAL A 22 -23.43 -6.67 14.08
C VAL A 22 -22.57 -7.56 13.17
N PRO A 23 -22.92 -7.70 11.88
CA PRO A 23 -22.15 -8.57 10.99
C PRO A 23 -20.71 -8.10 11.00
N LYS A 24 -19.78 -8.96 11.46
CA LYS A 24 -18.33 -8.69 11.39
C LYS A 24 -18.01 -8.42 9.93
N ARG A 25 -17.74 -7.15 9.60
CA ARG A 25 -17.36 -6.71 8.28
C ARG A 25 -16.19 -7.58 7.82
N ARG A 26 -16.39 -8.42 6.78
CA ARG A 26 -15.31 -9.20 6.19
C ARG A 26 -14.22 -8.21 5.78
N LYS A 27 -12.99 -8.42 6.23
CA LYS A 27 -11.87 -7.57 5.80
C LYS A 27 -11.70 -7.74 4.31
N SER A 28 -11.54 -6.65 3.62
CA SER A 28 -11.26 -6.64 2.20
C SER A 28 -9.95 -7.38 1.90
N LEU A 29 -9.87 -7.96 0.72
CA LEU A 29 -8.66 -8.62 0.19
C LEU A 29 -8.02 -7.77 -0.91
N LEU A 30 -8.52 -6.57 -1.18
CA LEU A 30 -8.11 -5.77 -2.31
C LEU A 30 -6.87 -4.92 -2.01
N VAL A 31 -6.02 -4.76 -2.99
CA VAL A 31 -4.81 -3.92 -2.93
C VAL A 31 -5.13 -2.50 -2.46
N ARG A 32 -6.23 -1.90 -2.95
CA ARG A 32 -6.67 -0.55 -2.58
C ARG A 32 -6.86 -0.30 -1.09
N ASP A 33 -7.10 -1.35 -0.30
CA ASP A 33 -7.37 -1.24 1.13
C ASP A 33 -6.11 -1.34 1.99
N TYR A 34 -4.98 -1.71 1.39
CA TYR A 34 -3.69 -1.89 2.07
C TYR A 34 -2.57 -1.01 1.50
N MET A 35 -2.79 -0.39 0.34
CA MET A 35 -1.82 0.48 -0.30
C MET A 35 -1.61 1.80 0.45
N THR A 36 -0.44 2.39 0.32
CA THR A 36 -0.15 3.78 0.71
C THR A 36 -0.69 4.72 -0.37
N ARG A 37 -1.52 5.70 0.02
CA ARG A 37 -2.16 6.65 -0.89
C ARG A 37 -1.39 7.97 -1.03
N ASN A 38 -0.86 8.47 0.08
CA ASN A 38 -0.10 9.72 0.08
C ASN A 38 1.31 9.47 -0.44
N LEU A 39 1.48 9.59 -1.74
CA LEU A 39 2.74 9.34 -2.41
C LEU A 39 3.57 10.62 -2.55
N ILE A 40 4.87 10.48 -2.34
CA ILE A 40 5.84 11.46 -2.81
C ILE A 40 6.17 11.06 -4.24
N THR A 41 5.88 11.96 -5.18
CA THR A 41 6.13 11.77 -6.61
C THR A 41 7.26 12.67 -7.08
N PHE A 42 7.89 12.27 -8.17
CA PHE A 42 8.96 13.00 -8.81
C PHE A 42 8.55 13.39 -10.23
N THR A 43 9.23 14.36 -10.80
CA THR A 43 9.02 14.81 -12.20
C THR A 43 10.30 14.62 -13.01
N LYS A 44 10.18 14.50 -14.33
CA LYS A 44 11.31 14.29 -15.24
C LYS A 44 12.44 15.31 -15.07
N LYS A 45 12.06 16.58 -14.86
CA LYS A 45 13.00 17.71 -14.82
C LYS A 45 13.67 17.92 -13.47
N GLN A 46 13.27 17.21 -12.43
CA GLN A 46 13.95 17.29 -11.13
C GLN A 46 15.38 16.78 -11.23
N SER A 47 16.29 17.46 -10.54
CA SER A 47 17.68 16.99 -10.45
C SER A 47 17.78 15.75 -9.54
N ILE A 48 18.74 14.89 -9.83
CA ILE A 48 19.04 13.73 -9.00
C ILE A 48 19.40 14.14 -7.57
N LEU A 49 20.04 15.28 -7.38
CA LEU A 49 20.33 15.83 -6.05
C LEU A 49 19.06 16.13 -5.24
N GLU A 50 18.05 16.72 -5.88
CA GLU A 50 16.74 16.95 -5.22
C GLU A 50 16.05 15.65 -4.88
N VAL A 51 16.12 14.64 -5.75
CA VAL A 51 15.61 13.29 -5.48
C VAL A 51 16.30 12.74 -4.23
N MET A 52 17.63 12.71 -4.18
CA MET A 52 18.38 12.21 -3.02
C MET A 52 17.97 12.89 -1.71
N ARG A 53 17.87 14.23 -1.72
CA ARG A 53 17.43 15.00 -0.55
C ARG A 53 16.03 14.61 -0.11
N THR A 54 15.14 14.42 -1.08
CA THR A 54 13.73 14.04 -0.82
C THR A 54 13.63 12.63 -0.25
N LEU A 55 14.39 11.67 -0.79
CA LEU A 55 14.44 10.29 -0.29
C LEU A 55 14.90 10.26 1.18
N ILE A 56 16.00 10.94 1.50
CA ILE A 56 16.56 10.99 2.85
C ILE A 56 15.61 11.69 3.83
N ARG A 57 15.10 12.88 3.46
CA ARG A 57 14.20 13.67 4.33
C ARG A 57 12.95 12.89 4.70
N ASN A 58 12.37 12.17 3.74
CA ASN A 58 11.12 11.45 3.92
C ASN A 58 11.31 9.98 4.31
N LYS A 59 12.56 9.51 4.45
CA LYS A 59 12.89 8.11 4.80
C LYS A 59 12.23 7.09 3.86
N ILE A 60 12.24 7.40 2.56
CA ILE A 60 11.72 6.54 1.51
C ILE A 60 12.86 6.10 0.58
N SER A 61 12.75 4.92 -0.01
CA SER A 61 13.79 4.36 -0.89
C SER A 61 13.48 4.53 -2.38
N GLY A 62 12.46 5.30 -2.73
CA GLY A 62 12.07 5.60 -4.11
C GLY A 62 10.61 6.00 -4.20
N GLY A 63 10.20 6.44 -5.39
CA GLY A 63 8.83 6.83 -5.67
C GLY A 63 8.51 6.87 -7.16
N PRO A 64 7.23 7.04 -7.51
CA PRO A 64 6.79 7.16 -8.89
C PRO A 64 7.20 8.50 -9.49
N VAL A 65 7.53 8.46 -10.77
CA VAL A 65 7.75 9.64 -11.60
C VAL A 65 6.49 9.88 -12.42
N VAL A 66 5.98 11.10 -12.38
CA VAL A 66 4.75 11.49 -13.06
C VAL A 66 4.98 12.63 -14.05
N ASP A 67 4.14 12.70 -15.06
CA ASP A 67 4.09 13.82 -16.00
C ASP A 67 3.23 14.99 -15.46
N GLU A 68 3.07 16.03 -16.26
CA GLU A 68 2.28 17.23 -15.93
C GLU A 68 0.79 16.93 -15.73
N LEU A 69 0.29 15.80 -16.26
CA LEU A 69 -1.08 15.31 -16.09
C LEU A 69 -1.19 14.29 -14.94
N SER A 70 -0.15 14.18 -14.10
CA SER A 70 -0.07 13.21 -12.99
C SER A 70 -0.16 11.74 -13.43
N ARG A 71 0.18 11.42 -14.69
CA ARG A 71 0.24 10.06 -15.19
C ARG A 71 1.59 9.44 -14.83
N LEU A 72 1.59 8.18 -14.44
CA LEU A 72 2.81 7.43 -14.16
C LEU A 72 3.63 7.26 -15.45
N ILE A 73 4.88 7.69 -15.43
CA ILE A 73 5.81 7.61 -16.56
C ILE A 73 7.11 6.89 -16.22
N GLY A 74 7.32 6.57 -14.94
CA GLY A 74 8.51 5.88 -14.48
C GLY A 74 8.53 5.72 -12.97
N VAL A 75 9.63 5.17 -12.48
CA VAL A 75 9.98 5.14 -11.07
C VAL A 75 11.44 5.51 -10.89
N ILE A 76 11.77 6.12 -9.76
CA ILE A 76 13.15 6.41 -9.36
C ILE A 76 13.40 5.95 -7.94
N SER A 77 14.58 5.43 -7.67
CA SER A 77 14.95 4.83 -6.40
C SER A 77 16.37 5.23 -5.94
N GLU A 78 16.70 4.87 -4.70
CA GLU A 78 18.07 4.96 -4.17
C GLU A 78 19.07 4.24 -5.07
N ALA A 79 18.70 3.07 -5.63
CA ALA A 79 19.57 2.29 -6.50
C ALA A 79 19.93 3.07 -7.78
N ASP A 80 18.97 3.80 -8.36
CA ASP A 80 19.22 4.64 -9.53
C ASP A 80 20.17 5.80 -9.20
N CYS A 81 20.01 6.40 -8.02
CA CYS A 81 20.91 7.43 -7.52
C CYS A 81 22.32 6.88 -7.26
N ILE A 82 22.46 5.70 -6.67
CA ILE A 82 23.75 5.05 -6.40
C ILE A 82 24.46 4.69 -7.70
N LYS A 83 23.72 4.16 -8.67
CA LYS A 83 24.26 3.86 -10.02
C LYS A 83 24.87 5.11 -10.63
N TYR A 84 24.17 6.22 -10.56
CA TYR A 84 24.65 7.50 -11.06
C TYR A 84 25.95 7.96 -10.36
N LEU A 85 26.04 7.82 -9.03
CA LEU A 85 27.28 8.13 -8.29
C LEU A 85 28.46 7.25 -8.73
N SER A 86 28.20 5.97 -8.99
CA SER A 86 29.22 5.04 -9.49
C SER A 86 29.74 5.42 -10.87
N GLU A 87 28.85 5.77 -11.79
CA GLU A 87 29.20 6.18 -13.17
C GLU A 87 29.97 7.51 -13.18
N GLY A 88 29.54 8.50 -12.38
CA GLY A 88 30.19 9.82 -12.31
C GLY A 88 31.65 9.77 -11.92
N LYS A 89 32.06 8.82 -11.08
CA LYS A 89 33.45 8.62 -10.69
C LYS A 89 34.37 8.27 -11.88
N TYR A 90 33.87 7.54 -12.86
CA TYR A 90 34.66 7.10 -14.01
C TYR A 90 34.76 8.15 -15.12
N PHE A 91 33.79 9.06 -15.23
CA PHE A 91 33.70 10.00 -16.34
C PHE A 91 34.09 11.44 -16.00
N ASN A 92 34.55 11.72 -14.78
CA ASN A 92 34.94 13.05 -14.28
C ASN A 92 33.92 14.17 -14.62
N GLN A 93 32.61 13.78 -14.64
CA GLN A 93 31.51 14.70 -14.90
C GLN A 93 30.98 15.32 -13.62
N PRO A 94 30.46 16.56 -13.65
CA PRO A 94 29.83 17.18 -12.47
C PRO A 94 28.69 16.30 -11.97
N PHE A 95 28.73 15.96 -10.69
CA PHE A 95 27.84 15.01 -10.01
C PHE A 95 26.35 15.38 -10.03
N PHE A 96 25.98 16.57 -10.52
CA PHE A 96 24.69 17.17 -10.21
C PHE A 96 23.90 17.66 -11.41
N ASP A 97 24.35 17.41 -12.63
CA ASP A 97 23.73 17.94 -13.85
C ASP A 97 22.70 17.02 -14.51
N ARG A 98 22.41 15.86 -13.92
CA ARG A 98 21.42 14.93 -14.47
C ARG A 98 20.04 15.12 -13.86
N ASN A 99 19.05 14.96 -14.72
CA ASN A 99 17.64 14.95 -14.34
C ASN A 99 17.13 13.54 -14.11
N VAL A 100 15.94 13.45 -13.51
CA VAL A 100 15.24 12.18 -13.25
C VAL A 100 15.06 11.36 -14.52
N GLU A 101 14.74 12.00 -15.67
CA GLU A 101 14.51 11.28 -16.93
C GLU A 101 15.72 10.49 -17.43
N ASP A 102 16.93 10.93 -17.09
CA ASP A 102 18.18 10.24 -17.49
C ASP A 102 18.49 9.01 -16.65
N SER A 103 17.83 8.89 -15.49
CA SER A 103 18.15 7.88 -14.49
C SER A 103 16.96 7.00 -14.07
N MET A 104 15.72 7.43 -14.35
CA MET A 104 14.52 6.68 -13.97
C MET A 104 14.38 5.37 -14.77
N THR A 105 13.69 4.41 -14.18
CA THR A 105 13.20 3.24 -14.90
C THR A 105 11.84 3.56 -15.50
N ALA A 106 11.75 3.59 -16.86
CA ALA A 106 10.52 3.92 -17.57
C ALA A 106 9.56 2.74 -17.71
N GLU A 107 10.08 1.51 -17.83
CA GLU A 107 9.27 0.29 -17.83
C GLU A 107 8.92 -0.11 -16.40
N VAL A 108 7.69 0.21 -15.99
CA VAL A 108 7.24 0.05 -14.61
C VAL A 108 6.24 -1.09 -14.51
N ASP A 109 6.58 -2.09 -13.69
CA ASP A 109 5.61 -3.08 -13.26
C ASP A 109 4.59 -2.41 -12.33
N VAL A 110 3.31 -2.50 -12.66
CA VAL A 110 2.19 -1.90 -11.91
C VAL A 110 1.20 -2.97 -11.47
N ILE A 111 0.32 -2.63 -10.53
CA ILE A 111 -0.80 -3.48 -10.14
C ILE A 111 -2.09 -2.66 -10.07
N GLU A 112 -3.21 -3.24 -10.50
CA GLU A 112 -4.51 -2.59 -10.40
C GLU A 112 -5.06 -2.62 -8.96
N ALA A 113 -5.75 -1.56 -8.58
CA ALA A 113 -6.26 -1.35 -7.23
C ALA A 113 -7.32 -2.38 -6.79
N ASP A 114 -8.00 -3.02 -7.75
CA ASP A 114 -9.01 -4.05 -7.54
C ASP A 114 -8.43 -5.48 -7.47
N LYS A 115 -7.15 -5.65 -7.74
CA LYS A 115 -6.47 -6.92 -7.54
C LYS A 115 -6.41 -7.29 -6.06
N THR A 116 -6.22 -8.58 -5.79
CA THR A 116 -6.14 -9.08 -4.43
C THR A 116 -4.72 -8.98 -3.86
N ILE A 117 -4.61 -9.06 -2.54
CA ILE A 117 -3.31 -9.18 -1.85
C ILE A 117 -2.55 -10.44 -2.28
N PHE A 118 -3.25 -11.51 -2.68
CA PHE A 118 -2.61 -12.73 -3.19
C PHE A 118 -2.03 -12.53 -4.59
N ASP A 119 -2.70 -11.74 -5.44
CA ASP A 119 -2.16 -11.33 -6.75
C ASP A 119 -0.89 -10.49 -6.56
N ALA A 120 -0.92 -9.54 -5.61
CA ALA A 120 0.24 -8.74 -5.26
C ALA A 120 1.40 -9.61 -4.75
N ALA A 121 1.13 -10.59 -3.87
CA ALA A 121 2.14 -11.51 -3.37
C ALA A 121 2.79 -12.31 -4.50
N THR A 122 1.96 -12.81 -5.44
CA THR A 122 2.44 -13.55 -6.62
C THR A 122 3.32 -12.67 -7.51
N LEU A 123 2.91 -11.42 -7.76
CA LEU A 123 3.66 -10.47 -8.56
C LEU A 123 5.01 -10.13 -7.90
N PHE A 124 5.04 -9.89 -6.59
CA PHE A 124 6.27 -9.67 -5.83
C PHE A 124 7.23 -10.85 -5.90
N HIS A 125 6.69 -12.07 -5.84
CA HIS A 125 7.52 -13.27 -5.94
C HIS A 125 8.16 -13.44 -7.33
N LYS A 126 7.40 -13.15 -8.39
CA LYS A 126 7.86 -13.31 -9.78
C LYS A 126 8.88 -12.25 -10.20
N THR A 127 8.73 -10.99 -9.76
CA THR A 127 9.50 -9.86 -10.30
C THR A 127 10.65 -9.41 -9.42
N ASN A 128 10.78 -9.94 -8.22
CA ASN A 128 11.75 -9.51 -7.20
C ASN A 128 11.73 -7.99 -6.88
N ARG A 129 10.67 -7.27 -7.23
CA ARG A 129 10.48 -5.85 -6.87
C ARG A 129 10.18 -5.70 -5.39
N ARG A 130 10.40 -4.51 -4.83
CA ARG A 130 10.10 -4.19 -3.42
C ARG A 130 8.74 -3.49 -3.27
N ARG A 131 8.26 -2.85 -4.32
CA ARG A 131 7.01 -2.09 -4.37
C ARG A 131 6.48 -2.00 -5.79
N PHE A 132 5.18 -1.77 -5.91
CA PHE A 132 4.51 -1.51 -7.18
C PHE A 132 3.65 -0.24 -7.06
N PRO A 133 3.70 0.67 -8.04
CA PRO A 133 2.65 1.67 -8.21
C PRO A 133 1.31 0.97 -8.42
N VAL A 134 0.27 1.54 -7.81
CA VAL A 134 -1.10 1.05 -7.92
C VAL A 134 -1.88 1.97 -8.82
N LEU A 135 -2.50 1.40 -9.85
CA LEU A 135 -3.36 2.13 -10.77
C LEU A 135 -4.83 1.83 -10.50
N ASP A 136 -5.69 2.78 -10.77
CA ASP A 136 -7.14 2.61 -10.91
C ASP A 136 -7.59 3.30 -12.19
N ARG A 137 -8.03 2.51 -13.17
CA ARG A 137 -8.41 2.99 -14.51
C ARG A 137 -7.32 3.86 -15.16
N GLY A 138 -6.08 3.38 -15.10
CA GLY A 138 -4.91 4.05 -15.66
C GLY A 138 -4.37 5.25 -14.86
N LYS A 139 -4.98 5.60 -13.73
CA LYS A 139 -4.50 6.69 -12.86
C LYS A 139 -3.71 6.14 -11.68
N LEU A 140 -2.61 6.78 -11.35
CA LEU A 140 -1.83 6.47 -10.16
C LEU A 140 -2.63 6.85 -8.91
N VAL A 141 -3.00 5.84 -8.09
CA VAL A 141 -3.82 6.03 -6.88
C VAL A 141 -3.10 5.64 -5.59
N GLY A 142 -1.95 5.01 -5.69
CA GLY A 142 -1.20 4.57 -4.52
C GLY A 142 0.03 3.76 -4.89
N GLN A 143 0.62 3.15 -3.89
CA GLN A 143 1.74 2.23 -4.00
C GLN A 143 1.57 1.12 -2.97
N ILE A 144 1.88 -0.12 -3.35
CA ILE A 144 1.89 -1.25 -2.43
C ILE A 144 3.30 -1.81 -2.31
N SER A 145 3.71 -2.15 -1.10
CA SER A 145 5.01 -2.76 -0.79
C SER A 145 4.86 -4.21 -0.31
N ARG A 146 5.96 -4.96 -0.32
CA ARG A 146 6.00 -6.30 0.30
C ARG A 146 5.54 -6.27 1.77
N GLN A 147 5.92 -5.22 2.50
CA GLN A 147 5.53 -5.07 3.90
C GLN A 147 4.02 -4.91 4.06
N ASP A 148 3.34 -4.20 3.16
CA ASP A 148 1.89 -4.02 3.20
C ASP A 148 1.17 -5.36 2.97
N VAL A 149 1.68 -6.18 2.05
CA VAL A 149 1.15 -7.54 1.81
C VAL A 149 1.32 -8.42 3.04
N VAL A 150 2.49 -8.38 3.71
CA VAL A 150 2.73 -9.13 4.95
C VAL A 150 1.79 -8.67 6.06
N LYS A 151 1.61 -7.36 6.25
CA LYS A 151 0.66 -6.80 7.22
C LYS A 151 -0.77 -7.25 6.93
N ALA A 152 -1.19 -7.21 5.67
CA ALA A 152 -2.50 -7.68 5.24
C ALA A 152 -2.70 -9.17 5.57
N ALA A 153 -1.72 -10.02 5.28
CA ALA A 153 -1.76 -11.44 5.57
C ALA A 153 -1.94 -11.73 7.08
N LEU A 154 -1.22 -11.01 7.95
CA LEU A 154 -1.37 -11.13 9.40
C LEU A 154 -2.77 -10.72 9.88
N LEU A 155 -3.33 -9.65 9.32
CA LEU A 155 -4.68 -9.21 9.63
C LEU A 155 -5.75 -10.21 9.19
N LEU A 156 -5.54 -10.92 8.09
CA LEU A 156 -6.45 -11.95 7.59
C LEU A 156 -6.38 -13.23 8.43
N ARG A 157 -5.18 -13.62 8.88
CA ARG A 157 -4.98 -14.79 9.75
C ARG A 157 -5.76 -14.65 11.06
N SER A 158 -5.79 -13.48 11.66
CA SER A 158 -6.47 -13.24 12.94
C SER A 158 -7.99 -13.53 12.91
N GLN A 159 -8.59 -13.76 11.75
CA GLN A 159 -10.02 -14.06 11.57
C GLN A 159 -10.33 -15.56 11.46
N ARG A 160 -9.34 -16.41 11.16
CA ARG A 160 -9.57 -17.86 10.95
C ARG A 160 -9.49 -18.71 12.21
N TRP A 161 -9.05 -18.15 13.34
CA TRP A 161 -8.77 -18.90 14.58
C TRP A 161 -9.69 -18.52 15.75
N ARG A 162 -10.98 -18.23 15.48
CA ARG A 162 -12.02 -18.14 16.51
C ARG A 162 -13.26 -18.88 16.11
#